data_0bf5a68a7f5399043ce91c22d597da84
#
_entry.id   0bf5a68a7f5399043ce91c22d597da84
#
_cell.length_a   1.000
_cell.length_b   1.000
_cell.length_c   1.000
_cell.angle_alpha   90.00
_cell.angle_beta   90.00
_cell.angle_gamma   90.00
#
_symmetry.space_group_name_H-M   'P 1'
#
loop_
_entity.id
_entity.type
_entity.pdbx_description
1 polymer ?
#
loop_
_entity_poly.entity_id
_entity_poly.type
_entity_poly.pdbx_seq_one_letter_code
_entity_poly.pdbx_strand_id
1 'polypeptide(L)'
;KFFNTISLNPTEQKIAEQILKEIKTRLKFLNDVGIEYLTLERAAGTLSGGESQRIRLATQIGSALTGVLYVLDEPSIGLHQRDNERLMKTLKYLRDIGNSVLVVEHDEDTIMGADYVIDMGPGAGVEGGHVVAAGTPAEIKACAKSLTGNYLSGARSIPVPAVRRKFDKFISIKGARENNLKKIDVDFNLRISDFVICPL
;
A
#
# COMPACT_ATOMS: atom_id res chain seq x y z
N LYS A 1 1.42 -10.60 -20.49
CA LYS A 1 0.74 -11.29 -21.63
C LYS A 1 1.77 -11.86 -22.62
N PHE A 2 2.73 -11.07 -23.14
CA PHE A 2 3.73 -11.48 -24.13
C PHE A 2 4.44 -12.81 -23.79
N PHE A 3 5.03 -12.93 -22.60
CA PHE A 3 5.74 -14.16 -22.18
C PHE A 3 4.85 -15.41 -22.03
N ASN A 4 3.53 -15.26 -22.07
CA ASN A 4 2.60 -16.41 -22.06
C ASN A 4 2.17 -16.85 -23.47
N THR A 5 2.46 -16.05 -24.50
CA THR A 5 2.05 -16.27 -25.87
C THR A 5 3.23 -16.57 -26.81
N ILE A 6 4.47 -16.60 -26.27
CA ILE A 6 5.65 -16.94 -27.04
C ILE A 6 5.52 -18.41 -27.50
N SER A 7 5.63 -18.61 -28.81
CA SER A 7 5.74 -19.94 -29.42
C SER A 7 7.20 -20.23 -29.69
N LEU A 8 7.73 -21.29 -29.11
CA LEU A 8 9.11 -21.73 -29.24
C LEU A 8 9.13 -23.14 -29.82
N ASN A 9 10.14 -23.47 -30.63
CA ASN A 9 10.36 -24.84 -31.02
C ASN A 9 10.88 -25.71 -29.84
N PRO A 10 10.87 -27.05 -29.93
CA PRO A 10 11.26 -27.91 -28.81
C PRO A 10 12.68 -27.67 -28.26
N THR A 11 13.61 -27.29 -29.11
CA THR A 11 15.00 -26.99 -28.70
C THR A 11 15.08 -25.66 -27.98
N GLU A 12 14.45 -24.61 -28.54
CA GLU A 12 14.35 -23.29 -27.91
C GLU A 12 13.63 -23.36 -26.59
N GLN A 13 12.58 -24.17 -26.48
CA GLN A 13 11.82 -24.35 -25.22
C GLN A 13 12.70 -24.92 -24.12
N LYS A 14 13.52 -25.94 -24.41
CA LYS A 14 14.47 -26.48 -23.41
C LYS A 14 15.50 -25.45 -22.95
N ILE A 15 16.03 -24.65 -23.88
CA ILE A 15 17.01 -23.59 -23.57
C ILE A 15 16.37 -22.48 -22.74
N ALA A 16 15.17 -22.05 -23.10
CA ALA A 16 14.49 -20.92 -22.52
C ALA A 16 13.71 -21.23 -21.22
N GLU A 17 13.45 -22.51 -20.91
CA GLU A 17 12.55 -22.94 -19.83
C GLU A 17 12.88 -22.28 -18.49
N GLN A 18 14.13 -22.39 -18.05
CA GLN A 18 14.60 -21.81 -16.78
C GLN A 18 14.50 -20.28 -16.80
N ILE A 19 14.91 -19.65 -17.89
CA ILE A 19 14.91 -18.19 -18.06
C ILE A 19 13.47 -17.66 -18.05
N LEU A 20 12.58 -18.30 -18.80
CA LEU A 20 11.17 -17.90 -18.88
C LEU A 20 10.45 -18.09 -17.54
N LYS A 21 10.77 -19.15 -16.81
CA LYS A 21 10.25 -19.38 -15.47
C LYS A 21 10.64 -18.23 -14.52
N GLU A 22 11.90 -17.85 -14.53
CA GLU A 22 12.44 -16.76 -13.71
C GLU A 22 11.80 -15.41 -14.05
N ILE A 23 11.75 -15.07 -15.36
CA ILE A 23 11.12 -13.84 -15.84
C ILE A 23 9.63 -13.79 -15.44
N LYS A 24 8.88 -14.87 -15.66
CA LYS A 24 7.45 -14.93 -15.32
C LYS A 24 7.23 -14.77 -13.81
N THR A 25 8.08 -15.38 -13.00
CA THR A 25 8.01 -15.27 -11.54
C THR A 25 8.24 -13.83 -11.09
N ARG A 26 9.29 -13.16 -11.57
CA ARG A 26 9.57 -11.76 -11.24
C ARG A 26 8.49 -10.80 -11.71
N LEU A 27 7.98 -10.98 -12.93
CA LEU A 27 6.88 -10.17 -13.45
C LEU A 27 5.59 -10.40 -12.65
N LYS A 28 5.35 -11.62 -12.19
CA LYS A 28 4.22 -11.90 -11.30
C LYS A 28 4.34 -11.11 -10.00
N PHE A 29 5.51 -11.12 -9.35
CA PHE A 29 5.71 -10.36 -8.12
C PHE A 29 5.53 -8.85 -8.31
N LEU A 30 6.02 -8.28 -9.43
CA LEU A 30 5.76 -6.88 -9.76
C LEU A 30 4.26 -6.57 -9.89
N ASN A 31 3.49 -7.48 -10.46
CA ASN A 31 2.03 -7.35 -10.52
C ASN A 31 1.38 -7.50 -9.12
N ASP A 32 1.87 -8.44 -8.32
CA ASP A 32 1.31 -8.75 -7.00
C ASP A 32 1.53 -7.60 -6.00
N VAL A 33 2.56 -6.75 -6.20
CA VAL A 33 2.79 -5.53 -5.41
C VAL A 33 2.12 -4.28 -5.99
N GLY A 34 1.27 -4.42 -7.02
CA GLY A 34 0.43 -3.34 -7.54
C GLY A 34 1.17 -2.30 -8.39
N ILE A 35 2.22 -2.68 -9.14
CA ILE A 35 2.96 -1.79 -10.04
C ILE A 35 2.85 -2.20 -11.52
N GLU A 36 1.81 -2.94 -11.88
CA GLU A 36 1.56 -3.40 -13.25
C GLU A 36 1.34 -2.26 -14.26
N TYR A 37 1.08 -1.05 -13.81
CA TYR A 37 0.92 0.13 -14.66
C TYR A 37 2.26 0.71 -15.14
N LEU A 38 3.38 0.30 -14.53
CA LEU A 38 4.71 0.74 -14.94
C LEU A 38 5.20 -0.03 -16.16
N THR A 39 5.92 0.67 -17.03
CA THR A 39 6.66 0.03 -18.12
C THR A 39 8.06 -0.38 -17.65
N LEU A 40 8.59 -1.46 -18.20
CA LEU A 40 9.95 -1.93 -17.88
C LEU A 40 11.05 -0.94 -18.32
N GLU A 41 10.74 -0.04 -19.24
CA GLU A 41 11.64 1.00 -19.74
C GLU A 41 11.71 2.23 -18.83
N ARG A 42 10.84 2.30 -17.81
CA ARG A 42 10.79 3.47 -16.95
C ARG A 42 12.08 3.63 -16.14
N ALA A 43 12.73 4.78 -16.27
CA ALA A 43 13.96 5.07 -15.55
C ALA A 43 13.72 5.12 -14.04
N ALA A 44 14.59 4.49 -13.25
CA ALA A 44 14.48 4.40 -11.79
C ALA A 44 14.37 5.78 -11.09
N GLY A 45 15.04 6.80 -11.62
CA GLY A 45 14.98 8.17 -11.07
C GLY A 45 13.62 8.87 -11.24
N THR A 46 12.68 8.30 -12.01
CA THR A 46 11.32 8.83 -12.20
C THR A 46 10.28 8.13 -11.34
N LEU A 47 10.70 7.15 -10.53
CA LEU A 47 9.82 6.41 -9.64
C LEU A 47 9.52 7.23 -8.39
N SER A 48 8.29 7.14 -7.91
CA SER A 48 7.95 7.63 -6.57
C SER A 48 8.60 6.77 -5.48
N GLY A 49 8.67 7.29 -4.25
CA GLY A 49 9.20 6.53 -3.10
C GLY A 49 8.48 5.20 -2.91
N GLY A 50 7.15 5.20 -2.96
CA GLY A 50 6.34 3.98 -2.83
C GLY A 50 6.55 2.99 -3.98
N GLU A 51 6.69 3.46 -5.24
CA GLU A 51 7.02 2.58 -6.38
C GLU A 51 8.37 1.91 -6.19
N SER A 52 9.39 2.68 -5.80
CA SER A 52 10.74 2.16 -5.54
C SER A 52 10.76 1.11 -4.42
N GLN A 53 10.02 1.36 -3.34
CA GLN A 53 9.90 0.42 -2.22
C GLN A 53 9.23 -0.89 -2.66
N ARG A 54 8.15 -0.82 -3.44
CA ARG A 54 7.47 -2.01 -3.97
C ARG A 54 8.32 -2.81 -4.95
N ILE A 55 9.14 -2.15 -5.80
CA ILE A 55 10.10 -2.85 -6.66
C ILE A 55 11.14 -3.60 -5.81
N ARG A 56 11.65 -2.98 -4.75
CA ARG A 56 12.58 -3.66 -3.82
C ARG A 56 11.90 -4.87 -3.17
N LEU A 57 10.67 -4.70 -2.69
CA LEU A 57 9.89 -5.79 -2.09
C LEU A 57 9.71 -6.94 -3.10
N ALA A 58 9.27 -6.66 -4.33
CA ALA A 58 9.12 -7.67 -5.38
C ALA A 58 10.43 -8.41 -5.67
N THR A 59 11.57 -7.70 -5.66
CA THR A 59 12.90 -8.29 -5.87
C THR A 59 13.28 -9.22 -4.72
N GLN A 60 13.00 -8.82 -3.48
CA GLN A 60 13.28 -9.63 -2.28
C GLN A 60 12.43 -10.90 -2.25
N ILE A 61 11.14 -10.79 -2.58
CA ILE A 61 10.22 -11.93 -2.70
C ILE A 61 10.70 -12.90 -3.79
N GLY A 62 11.17 -12.37 -4.91
CA GLY A 62 11.69 -13.17 -6.02
C GLY A 62 12.93 -13.99 -5.68
N SER A 63 13.67 -13.64 -4.63
CA SER A 63 14.82 -14.42 -4.16
C SER A 63 14.45 -15.71 -3.45
N ALA A 64 13.17 -15.89 -3.07
CA ALA A 64 12.64 -17.05 -2.33
C ALA A 64 13.48 -17.42 -1.08
N LEU A 65 14.11 -16.42 -0.43
CA LEU A 65 14.84 -16.63 0.80
C LEU A 65 13.90 -17.07 1.92
N THR A 66 14.37 -17.99 2.74
CA THR A 66 13.67 -18.47 3.95
C THR A 66 14.50 -18.18 5.19
N GLY A 67 13.82 -18.00 6.35
CA GLY A 67 14.50 -17.67 7.60
C GLY A 67 15.01 -16.24 7.68
N VAL A 68 14.44 -15.33 6.90
CA VAL A 68 14.82 -13.90 6.83
C VAL A 68 13.82 -13.05 7.60
N LEU A 69 14.28 -11.95 8.18
CA LEU A 69 13.44 -10.88 8.71
C LEU A 69 13.27 -9.79 7.66
N TYR A 70 12.03 -9.58 7.21
CA TYR A 70 11.63 -8.44 6.39
C TYR A 70 11.13 -7.31 7.28
N VAL A 71 11.66 -6.11 7.11
CA VAL A 71 11.20 -4.90 7.79
C VAL A 71 10.71 -3.92 6.73
N LEU A 72 9.45 -3.55 6.81
CA LEU A 72 8.76 -2.71 5.83
C LEU A 72 8.14 -1.51 6.56
N ASP A 73 8.38 -0.32 6.01
CA ASP A 73 7.84 0.93 6.52
C ASP A 73 6.79 1.46 5.55
N GLU A 74 5.53 1.51 6.01
CA GLU A 74 4.36 1.96 5.25
C GLU A 74 4.28 1.41 3.79
N PRO A 75 4.35 0.08 3.57
CA PRO A 75 4.38 -0.47 2.22
C PRO A 75 3.06 -0.27 1.46
N SER A 76 1.97 0.04 2.15
CA SER A 76 0.65 0.35 1.57
C SER A 76 0.54 1.77 1.02
N ILE A 77 1.50 2.66 1.29
CA ILE A 77 1.40 4.08 0.93
C ILE A 77 1.18 4.27 -0.57
N GLY A 78 0.14 5.05 -0.91
CA GLY A 78 -0.23 5.33 -2.30
C GLY A 78 -0.84 4.15 -3.06
N LEU A 79 -1.18 3.04 -2.37
CA LEU A 79 -1.96 1.95 -2.96
C LEU A 79 -3.46 2.25 -2.92
N HIS A 80 -4.15 1.81 -3.98
CA HIS A 80 -5.59 1.68 -3.93
C HIS A 80 -5.98 0.46 -3.06
N GLN A 81 -7.12 0.51 -2.39
CA GLN A 81 -7.58 -0.57 -1.49
C GLN A 81 -7.50 -1.98 -2.13
N ARG A 82 -7.83 -2.09 -3.42
CA ARG A 82 -7.72 -3.35 -4.18
C ARG A 82 -6.28 -3.89 -4.24
N ASP A 83 -5.31 -2.99 -4.34
CA ASP A 83 -3.90 -3.38 -4.46
C ASP A 83 -3.31 -3.69 -3.08
N ASN A 84 -3.86 -3.08 -2.01
CA ASN A 84 -3.52 -3.40 -0.63
C ASN A 84 -3.83 -4.87 -0.29
N GLU A 85 -4.95 -5.42 -0.77
CA GLU A 85 -5.25 -6.85 -0.61
C GLU A 85 -4.19 -7.76 -1.24
N ARG A 86 -3.65 -7.37 -2.41
CA ARG A 86 -2.58 -8.13 -3.09
C ARG A 86 -1.28 -8.07 -2.31
N LEU A 87 -0.92 -6.88 -1.83
CA LEU A 87 0.23 -6.69 -0.96
C LEU A 87 0.13 -7.58 0.28
N MET A 88 -1.02 -7.57 0.97
CA MET A 88 -1.25 -8.41 2.16
C MET A 88 -1.11 -9.90 1.87
N LYS A 89 -1.64 -10.39 0.74
CA LYS A 89 -1.45 -11.79 0.31
C LYS A 89 0.02 -12.12 0.11
N THR A 90 0.77 -11.20 -0.44
CA THR A 90 2.20 -11.36 -0.69
C THR A 90 3.00 -11.39 0.63
N LEU A 91 2.68 -10.51 1.59
CA LEU A 91 3.31 -10.50 2.91
C LEU A 91 3.01 -11.79 3.71
N LYS A 92 1.76 -12.25 3.67
CA LYS A 92 1.37 -13.53 4.26
C LYS A 92 2.10 -14.72 3.62
N TYR A 93 2.24 -14.72 2.30
CA TYR A 93 3.04 -15.73 1.60
C TYR A 93 4.50 -15.76 2.09
N LEU A 94 5.15 -14.58 2.24
CA LEU A 94 6.52 -14.51 2.79
C LEU A 94 6.62 -15.14 4.17
N ARG A 95 5.66 -14.86 5.06
CA ARG A 95 5.56 -15.48 6.37
C ARG A 95 5.42 -17.00 6.27
N ASP A 96 4.50 -17.46 5.42
CA ASP A 96 4.12 -18.87 5.30
C ASP A 96 5.27 -19.74 4.76
N ILE A 97 6.20 -19.18 4.00
CA ILE A 97 7.43 -19.88 3.55
C ILE A 97 8.55 -19.86 4.60
N GLY A 98 8.30 -19.39 5.83
CA GLY A 98 9.22 -19.46 6.96
C GLY A 98 10.03 -18.20 7.24
N ASN A 99 9.51 -17.03 6.87
CA ASN A 99 10.11 -15.73 7.19
C ASN A 99 9.37 -15.02 8.32
N SER A 100 10.04 -14.05 8.93
CA SER A 100 9.43 -13.07 9.82
C SER A 100 9.18 -11.78 9.03
N VAL A 101 7.99 -11.20 9.15
CA VAL A 101 7.62 -9.96 8.46
C VAL A 101 7.18 -8.94 9.50
N LEU A 102 7.94 -7.87 9.65
CA LEU A 102 7.65 -6.72 10.50
C LEU A 102 7.20 -5.57 9.61
N VAL A 103 6.01 -5.04 9.86
CA VAL A 103 5.43 -3.96 9.06
C VAL A 103 5.08 -2.80 9.99
N VAL A 104 5.54 -1.60 9.66
CA VAL A 104 5.05 -0.37 10.27
C VAL A 104 3.89 0.12 9.42
N GLU A 105 2.69 0.18 9.98
CA GLU A 105 1.48 0.53 9.25
C GLU A 105 0.45 1.23 10.12
N HIS A 106 -0.43 1.99 9.46
CA HIS A 106 -1.55 2.68 10.09
C HIS A 106 -2.88 2.42 9.37
N ASP A 107 -2.88 1.58 8.35
CA ASP A 107 -4.06 1.15 7.62
C ASP A 107 -4.84 0.07 8.40
N GLU A 108 -6.16 0.26 8.53
CA GLU A 108 -7.03 -0.64 9.31
C GLU A 108 -6.99 -2.07 8.79
N ASP A 109 -7.11 -2.28 7.47
CA ASP A 109 -7.14 -3.61 6.86
C ASP A 109 -5.83 -4.36 7.09
N THR A 110 -4.70 -3.64 7.04
CA THR A 110 -3.37 -4.20 7.29
C THR A 110 -3.22 -4.60 8.76
N ILE A 111 -3.61 -3.73 9.70
CA ILE A 111 -3.55 -4.02 11.14
C ILE A 111 -4.44 -5.22 11.47
N MET A 112 -5.67 -5.25 10.94
CA MET A 112 -6.61 -6.35 11.19
C MET A 112 -6.20 -7.66 10.53
N GLY A 113 -5.38 -7.59 9.48
CA GLY A 113 -4.81 -8.76 8.78
C GLY A 113 -3.54 -9.33 9.39
N ALA A 114 -2.96 -8.68 10.39
CA ALA A 114 -1.73 -9.09 11.07
C ALA A 114 -1.98 -10.26 12.04
N ASP A 115 -0.93 -11.06 12.30
CA ASP A 115 -0.99 -12.12 13.33
C ASP A 115 -0.80 -11.52 14.73
N TYR A 116 0.02 -10.47 14.83
CA TYR A 116 0.36 -9.80 16.07
C TYR A 116 0.58 -8.31 15.83
N VAL A 117 0.12 -7.47 16.73
CA VAL A 117 0.21 -6.01 16.65
C VAL A 117 0.90 -5.47 17.88
N ILE A 118 1.79 -4.52 17.69
CA ILE A 118 2.44 -3.74 18.75
C ILE A 118 2.00 -2.29 18.55
N ASP A 119 1.16 -1.79 19.45
CA ASP A 119 0.68 -0.40 19.43
C ASP A 119 1.63 0.50 20.21
N MET A 120 2.22 1.46 19.48
CA MET A 120 3.19 2.40 20.03
C MET A 120 2.54 3.75 20.32
N GLY A 121 2.84 4.31 21.49
CA GLY A 121 2.24 5.61 21.88
C GLY A 121 2.74 6.08 23.24
N PRO A 122 1.86 6.81 24.02
CA PRO A 122 0.51 7.27 23.68
C PRO A 122 0.47 8.44 22.70
N GLY A 123 1.53 9.25 22.62
CA GLY A 123 1.67 10.40 21.73
C GLY A 123 2.79 10.20 20.71
N ALA A 124 3.27 11.31 20.17
CA ALA A 124 4.40 11.34 19.23
C ALA A 124 5.60 12.08 19.86
N GLY A 125 6.79 11.90 19.29
CA GLY A 125 8.01 12.55 19.77
C GLY A 125 8.36 12.17 21.21
N VAL A 126 8.58 13.15 22.06
CA VAL A 126 9.02 12.96 23.46
C VAL A 126 7.98 12.20 24.31
N GLU A 127 6.71 12.34 23.98
CA GLU A 127 5.61 11.66 24.70
C GLU A 127 5.22 10.31 24.08
N GLY A 128 5.96 9.86 23.10
CA GLY A 128 5.78 8.58 22.40
C GLY A 128 6.80 7.53 22.80
N GLY A 129 6.90 6.50 21.99
CA GLY A 129 7.93 5.48 22.11
C GLY A 129 7.66 4.39 23.15
N HIS A 130 6.48 4.37 23.76
CA HIS A 130 6.07 3.32 24.70
C HIS A 130 5.18 2.29 24.02
N VAL A 131 5.28 1.03 24.42
CA VAL A 131 4.32 -0.01 24.03
C VAL A 131 3.05 0.20 24.87
N VAL A 132 1.97 0.65 24.24
CA VAL A 132 0.67 0.89 24.89
C VAL A 132 -0.12 -0.41 24.99
N ALA A 133 -0.09 -1.23 23.94
CA ALA A 133 -0.72 -2.53 23.87
C ALA A 133 0.06 -3.44 22.93
N ALA A 134 0.01 -4.75 23.17
CA ALA A 134 0.61 -5.76 22.30
C ALA A 134 -0.25 -7.02 22.36
N GLY A 135 -0.50 -7.64 21.20
CA GLY A 135 -1.35 -8.83 21.11
C GLY A 135 -1.91 -9.03 19.71
N THR A 136 -2.89 -9.89 19.60
CA THR A 136 -3.66 -10.08 18.38
C THR A 136 -4.50 -8.81 18.06
N PRO A 137 -4.93 -8.60 16.81
CA PRO A 137 -5.81 -7.47 16.48
C PRO A 137 -7.07 -7.39 17.36
N ALA A 138 -7.62 -8.56 17.76
CA ALA A 138 -8.78 -8.61 18.65
C ALA A 138 -8.46 -8.08 20.06
N GLU A 139 -7.29 -8.42 20.60
CA GLU A 139 -6.83 -7.93 21.90
C GLU A 139 -6.55 -6.43 21.87
N ILE A 140 -5.97 -5.92 20.79
CA ILE A 140 -5.79 -4.46 20.60
C ILE A 140 -7.13 -3.73 20.57
N LYS A 141 -8.13 -4.26 19.85
CA LYS A 141 -9.50 -3.69 19.82
C LYS A 141 -10.17 -3.66 21.21
N ALA A 142 -9.88 -4.63 22.04
CA ALA A 142 -10.43 -4.73 23.40
C ALA A 142 -9.66 -3.86 24.42
N CYS A 143 -8.49 -3.34 24.06
CA CYS A 143 -7.65 -2.58 24.96
C CYS A 143 -8.12 -1.11 25.07
N ALA A 144 -8.78 -0.74 26.16
CA ALA A 144 -9.28 0.61 26.38
C ALA A 144 -8.20 1.71 26.40
N LYS A 145 -6.95 1.36 26.71
CA LYS A 145 -5.81 2.28 26.70
C LYS A 145 -5.26 2.56 25.30
N SER A 146 -5.50 1.65 24.35
CA SER A 146 -5.05 1.80 22.97
C SER A 146 -5.94 2.79 22.23
N LEU A 147 -5.33 3.87 21.74
CA LEU A 147 -6.03 4.83 20.87
C LEU A 147 -6.39 4.14 19.55
N THR A 148 -5.47 3.38 18.98
CA THR A 148 -5.66 2.56 17.78
C THR A 148 -6.81 1.58 17.98
N GLY A 149 -6.84 0.85 19.10
CA GLY A 149 -7.91 -0.08 19.46
C GLY A 149 -9.28 0.61 19.58
N ASN A 150 -9.34 1.80 20.14
CA ASN A 150 -10.57 2.58 20.25
C ASN A 150 -11.14 2.97 18.89
N TYR A 151 -10.30 3.31 17.91
CA TYR A 151 -10.74 3.59 16.53
C TYR A 151 -11.14 2.31 15.80
N LEU A 152 -10.34 1.25 15.88
CA LEU A 152 -10.63 -0.04 15.25
C LEU A 152 -11.92 -0.68 15.80
N SER A 153 -12.24 -0.48 17.07
CA SER A 153 -13.48 -0.98 17.68
C SER A 153 -14.72 -0.13 17.39
N GLY A 154 -14.53 1.09 16.86
CA GLY A 154 -15.58 2.07 16.67
C GLY A 154 -15.99 2.80 17.96
N ALA A 155 -15.32 2.55 19.10
CA ALA A 155 -15.55 3.30 20.34
C ALA A 155 -15.17 4.79 20.18
N ARG A 156 -14.24 5.07 19.30
CA ARG A 156 -13.93 6.41 18.80
C ARG A 156 -14.12 6.48 17.29
N SER A 157 -14.63 7.61 16.83
CA SER A 157 -14.76 7.90 15.39
C SER A 157 -14.62 9.39 15.15
N ILE A 158 -14.22 9.75 13.93
CA ILE A 158 -14.27 11.15 13.47
C ILE A 158 -15.67 11.37 12.91
N PRO A 159 -16.53 12.18 13.61
CA PRO A 159 -17.91 12.31 13.20
C PRO A 159 -18.00 13.07 11.85
N VAL A 160 -18.81 12.56 10.96
CA VAL A 160 -19.20 13.30 9.75
C VAL A 160 -20.25 14.34 10.17
N PRO A 161 -20.06 15.64 9.93
CA PRO A 161 -21.03 16.66 10.30
C PRO A 161 -22.38 16.40 9.64
N ALA A 162 -23.45 16.40 10.43
CA ALA A 162 -24.83 16.24 9.93
C ALA A 162 -25.22 17.38 8.98
N VAL A 163 -24.71 18.59 9.24
CA VAL A 163 -24.93 19.76 8.40
C VAL A 163 -23.62 20.14 7.73
N ARG A 164 -23.58 20.04 6.41
CA ARG A 164 -22.44 20.48 5.62
C ARG A 164 -22.46 22.00 5.48
N ARG A 165 -21.29 22.60 5.48
CA ARG A 165 -21.13 24.04 5.25
C ARG A 165 -21.68 24.40 3.86
N LYS A 166 -22.44 25.49 3.78
CA LYS A 166 -22.85 26.07 2.50
C LYS A 166 -21.72 26.98 2.00
N PHE A 167 -21.48 26.91 0.70
CA PHE A 167 -20.48 27.73 0.02
C PHE A 167 -21.19 28.59 -1.02
N ASP A 168 -20.78 29.84 -1.14
CA ASP A 168 -21.28 30.83 -2.10
C ASP A 168 -20.23 31.17 -3.14
N LYS A 169 -18.98 30.73 -2.94
CA LYS A 169 -17.87 30.93 -3.85
C LYS A 169 -17.21 29.61 -4.20
N PHE A 170 -16.79 29.49 -5.46
CA PHE A 170 -16.13 28.30 -5.97
C PHE A 170 -15.16 28.64 -7.10
N ILE A 171 -14.15 27.77 -7.30
CA ILE A 171 -13.31 27.74 -8.50
C ILE A 171 -13.85 26.63 -9.38
N SER A 172 -14.20 26.96 -10.63
CA SER A 172 -14.63 25.99 -11.63
C SER A 172 -13.45 25.63 -12.54
N ILE A 173 -13.21 24.34 -12.69
CA ILE A 173 -12.36 23.79 -13.74
C ILE A 173 -13.29 23.16 -14.77
N LYS A 174 -13.19 23.58 -16.03
CA LYS A 174 -14.02 23.07 -17.11
C LYS A 174 -13.19 22.34 -18.16
N GLY A 175 -13.68 21.19 -18.61
CA GLY A 175 -13.10 20.45 -19.71
C GLY A 175 -11.73 19.85 -19.42
N ALA A 176 -11.42 19.52 -18.16
CA ALA A 176 -10.12 18.96 -17.78
C ALA A 176 -9.85 17.62 -18.49
N ARG A 177 -8.71 17.52 -19.22
CA ARG A 177 -8.34 16.37 -20.06
C ARG A 177 -6.95 15.82 -19.79
N GLU A 178 -6.19 16.43 -18.87
CA GLU A 178 -4.85 15.99 -18.57
C GLU A 178 -4.82 14.58 -17.92
N ASN A 179 -3.77 13.83 -18.15
CA ASN A 179 -3.57 12.48 -17.67
C ASN A 179 -4.73 11.54 -18.07
N ASN A 180 -5.45 10.99 -17.10
CA ASN A 180 -6.58 10.09 -17.31
C ASN A 180 -7.94 10.78 -17.25
N LEU A 181 -8.00 12.10 -17.14
CA LEU A 181 -9.25 12.85 -17.05
C LEU A 181 -10.03 12.85 -18.38
N LYS A 182 -11.35 12.65 -18.30
CA LYS A 182 -12.24 12.45 -19.43
C LYS A 182 -13.10 13.69 -19.72
N LYS A 183 -12.46 14.86 -19.85
CA LYS A 183 -13.17 16.15 -20.11
C LYS A 183 -14.19 16.44 -19.02
N ILE A 184 -13.75 16.36 -17.77
CA ILE A 184 -14.60 16.59 -16.61
C ILE A 184 -14.74 18.09 -16.28
N ASP A 185 -15.88 18.45 -15.73
CA ASP A 185 -16.13 19.75 -15.12
C ASP A 185 -16.23 19.56 -13.61
N VAL A 186 -15.53 20.36 -12.83
CA VAL A 186 -15.47 20.26 -11.36
C VAL A 186 -15.50 21.65 -10.73
N ASP A 187 -16.36 21.81 -9.72
CA ASP A 187 -16.41 23.01 -8.90
C ASP A 187 -15.80 22.72 -7.52
N PHE A 188 -14.80 23.50 -7.15
CA PHE A 188 -14.18 23.46 -5.82
C PHE A 188 -14.74 24.59 -4.97
N ASN A 189 -15.40 24.23 -3.88
CA ASN A 189 -15.93 25.19 -2.92
C ASN A 189 -14.79 25.93 -2.24
N LEU A 190 -14.84 27.27 -2.24
CA LEU A 190 -13.84 28.12 -1.62
C LEU A 190 -14.34 28.75 -0.33
N ARG A 191 -13.48 28.72 0.65
CA ARG A 191 -13.56 29.62 1.81
C ARG A 191 -12.25 30.42 1.86
N ILE A 192 -12.33 31.72 1.84
CA ILE A 192 -11.14 32.60 1.79
C ILE A 192 -10.19 32.42 2.99
N SER A 193 -10.69 31.85 4.09
CA SER A 193 -9.93 31.60 5.34
C SER A 193 -9.22 30.23 5.40
N ASP A 194 -9.48 29.30 4.47
CA ASP A 194 -9.03 27.90 4.58
C ASP A 194 -8.27 27.48 3.31
N PHE A 195 -7.36 28.32 2.81
CA PHE A 195 -6.53 27.94 1.67
C PHE A 195 -5.44 26.99 2.17
N VAL A 196 -5.70 25.69 2.08
CA VAL A 196 -4.67 24.64 2.22
C VAL A 196 -4.26 24.22 0.81
N ILE A 197 -3.12 24.72 0.35
CA ILE A 197 -2.46 24.14 -0.83
C ILE A 197 -1.77 22.88 -0.33
N CYS A 198 -2.29 21.72 -0.70
CA CYS A 198 -1.55 20.47 -0.56
C CYS A 198 -0.62 20.40 -1.78
N PRO A 199 0.70 20.47 -1.63
CA PRO A 199 1.59 20.22 -2.75
C PRO A 199 1.42 18.75 -3.16
N LEU A 200 1.22 18.53 -4.45
CA LEU A 200 1.19 17.22 -5.12
C LEU A 200 2.59 16.61 -5.14
#